data_665084edfecd3f9f398733c1e2ac23b3
#
_entry.id   665084edfecd3f9f398733c1e2ac23b3
#
_cell.length_a   1.000
_cell.length_b   1.000
_cell.length_c   1.000
_cell.angle_alpha   90.00
_cell.angle_beta   90.00
_cell.angle_gamma   90.00
#
_symmetry.space_group_name_H-M   'P 1'
#
loop_
_entity.id
_entity.type
_entity.pdbx_description
1 polymer ?
#
loop_
_entity_poly.entity_id
_entity_poly.type
_entity_poly.pdbx_seq_one_letter_code
_entity_poly.pdbx_strand_id
1 'polypeptide(L)'
;MIRHAILATILSFAGFAHAETVAVIGTGNVGTALGTEFGGLGHTVIYGSRTPDAKKTQELVGKTDNASAALPADAASKADVVILATPGMVTEAVVKTLGDLSGKIIIDVTNPLIFEGNPPTVTYGTDRSLGEIVQEAHPGAFVVKAFNTINWRLMIDPPVPAPVIPLAGDDADAKKKVAEWVQAMGLDSVDVGGIYHARATEYMIVMMLNNSFT
;
A
#
# COMPACT_ATOMS: atom_id res chain seq x y z
N MET A 1 18.76 -40.97 -40.51
CA MET A 1 19.02 -39.66 -39.83
C MET A 1 17.93 -39.44 -38.81
N ILE A 2 18.25 -39.73 -37.53
CA ILE A 2 17.32 -39.61 -36.40
C ILE A 2 17.58 -38.25 -35.77
N ARG A 3 16.60 -37.33 -35.87
CA ARG A 3 16.66 -36.02 -35.21
C ARG A 3 16.16 -36.20 -33.76
N HIS A 4 17.08 -36.10 -32.80
CA HIS A 4 16.76 -36.03 -31.40
C HIS A 4 16.27 -34.60 -31.08
N ALA A 5 14.98 -34.46 -30.77
CA ALA A 5 14.42 -33.23 -30.21
C ALA A 5 14.79 -33.19 -28.72
N ILE A 6 15.64 -32.24 -28.35
CA ILE A 6 15.94 -31.95 -26.94
C ILE A 6 14.79 -31.08 -26.43
N LEU A 7 13.93 -31.66 -25.61
CA LEU A 7 12.89 -30.94 -24.89
C LEU A 7 13.56 -30.26 -23.68
N ALA A 8 13.84 -28.96 -23.80
CA ALA A 8 14.33 -28.15 -22.70
C ALA A 8 13.18 -27.89 -21.72
N THR A 9 13.17 -28.61 -20.62
CA THR A 9 12.26 -28.32 -19.49
C THR A 9 12.76 -27.07 -18.79
N ILE A 10 12.09 -25.94 -19.02
CA ILE A 10 12.30 -24.71 -18.25
C ILE A 10 11.68 -24.96 -16.87
N LEU A 11 12.50 -25.34 -15.89
CA LEU A 11 12.12 -25.25 -14.48
C LEU A 11 12.04 -23.74 -14.14
N SER A 12 10.84 -23.20 -14.15
CA SER A 12 10.57 -21.92 -13.49
C SER A 12 10.75 -22.13 -11.99
N PHE A 13 11.88 -21.72 -11.44
CA PHE A 13 12.02 -21.47 -10.02
C PHE A 13 11.11 -20.28 -9.69
N ALA A 14 9.83 -20.55 -9.43
CA ALA A 14 9.03 -19.64 -8.65
C ALA A 14 9.68 -19.64 -7.25
N GLY A 15 10.51 -18.63 -6.97
CA GLY A 15 10.94 -18.37 -5.62
C GLY A 15 9.65 -18.18 -4.81
N PHE A 16 9.43 -19.07 -3.84
CA PHE A 16 8.33 -18.90 -2.88
C PHE A 16 8.62 -17.59 -2.14
N ALA A 17 7.98 -16.50 -2.56
CA ALA A 17 7.91 -15.31 -1.74
C ALA A 17 7.33 -15.77 -0.40
N HIS A 18 8.06 -15.55 0.69
CA HIS A 18 7.60 -15.91 2.02
C HIS A 18 6.27 -15.20 2.27
N ALA A 19 5.23 -15.95 2.68
CA ALA A 19 3.94 -15.36 3.00
C ALA A 19 4.10 -14.43 4.22
N GLU A 20 3.84 -13.14 4.03
CA GLU A 20 3.89 -12.13 5.09
C GLU A 20 2.53 -12.00 5.77
N THR A 21 2.53 -11.53 7.00
CA THR A 21 1.31 -11.02 7.65
C THR A 21 1.19 -9.53 7.40
N VAL A 22 0.11 -9.11 6.75
CA VAL A 22 -0.15 -7.74 6.30
C VAL A 22 -1.30 -7.13 7.09
N ALA A 23 -1.05 -6.09 7.88
CA ALA A 23 -2.10 -5.31 8.50
C ALA A 23 -2.54 -4.18 7.58
N VAL A 24 -3.83 -4.12 7.23
CA VAL A 24 -4.41 -3.04 6.45
C VAL A 24 -5.18 -2.11 7.37
N ILE A 25 -4.61 -0.96 7.69
CA ILE A 25 -5.21 0.03 8.60
C ILE A 25 -6.14 0.95 7.82
N GLY A 26 -7.42 0.63 7.88
CA GLY A 26 -8.49 1.29 7.12
C GLY A 26 -9.19 0.34 6.15
N THR A 27 -10.53 0.33 6.21
CA THR A 27 -11.42 -0.57 5.45
C THR A 27 -12.22 0.19 4.38
N GLY A 28 -11.65 1.27 3.84
CA GLY A 28 -12.18 2.03 2.70
C GLY A 28 -11.85 1.34 1.37
N ASN A 29 -12.13 2.02 0.24
CA ASN A 29 -11.91 1.46 -1.09
C ASN A 29 -10.46 1.02 -1.33
N VAL A 30 -9.48 1.88 -0.96
CA VAL A 30 -8.05 1.57 -1.13
C VAL A 30 -7.62 0.40 -0.25
N GLY A 31 -7.98 0.44 1.05
CA GLY A 31 -7.66 -0.66 1.97
C GLY A 31 -8.32 -1.98 1.57
N THR A 32 -9.55 -1.93 1.05
CA THR A 32 -10.23 -3.11 0.50
C THR A 32 -9.46 -3.65 -0.72
N ALA A 33 -9.12 -2.79 -1.67
CA ALA A 33 -8.40 -3.18 -2.89
C ALA A 33 -7.07 -3.86 -2.54
N LEU A 34 -6.20 -3.17 -1.80
CA LEU A 34 -4.88 -3.71 -1.45
C LEU A 34 -4.97 -4.97 -0.57
N GLY A 35 -5.87 -5.00 0.41
CA GLY A 35 -6.05 -6.19 1.24
C GLY A 35 -6.50 -7.40 0.43
N THR A 36 -7.40 -7.22 -0.54
CA THR A 36 -7.83 -8.31 -1.44
C THR A 36 -6.69 -8.79 -2.32
N GLU A 37 -5.89 -7.88 -2.89
CA GLU A 37 -4.73 -8.24 -3.72
C GLU A 37 -3.67 -8.99 -2.89
N PHE A 38 -3.31 -8.50 -1.71
CA PHE A 38 -2.36 -9.21 -0.84
C PHE A 38 -2.86 -10.59 -0.42
N GLY A 39 -4.16 -10.74 -0.12
CA GLY A 39 -4.78 -12.05 0.14
C GLY A 39 -4.68 -12.98 -1.07
N GLY A 40 -4.99 -12.49 -2.27
CA GLY A 40 -4.86 -13.22 -3.54
C GLY A 40 -3.43 -13.64 -3.88
N LEU A 41 -2.43 -12.90 -3.41
CA LEU A 41 -1.00 -13.25 -3.50
C LEU A 41 -0.55 -14.28 -2.45
N GLY A 42 -1.46 -14.72 -1.56
CA GLY A 42 -1.19 -15.74 -0.55
C GLY A 42 -0.70 -15.23 0.79
N HIS A 43 -0.70 -13.92 1.01
CA HIS A 43 -0.38 -13.31 2.31
C HIS A 43 -1.54 -13.48 3.31
N THR A 44 -1.22 -13.43 4.62
CA THR A 44 -2.24 -13.34 5.67
C THR A 44 -2.64 -11.89 5.87
N VAL A 45 -3.92 -11.55 5.76
CA VAL A 45 -4.42 -10.17 5.88
C VAL A 45 -5.15 -9.94 7.19
N ILE A 46 -4.81 -8.86 7.91
CA ILE A 46 -5.52 -8.43 9.12
C ILE A 46 -6.05 -7.01 8.88
N TYR A 47 -7.35 -6.87 8.67
CA TYR A 47 -7.97 -5.55 8.56
C TYR A 47 -8.03 -4.85 9.92
N GLY A 48 -7.29 -3.75 10.05
CA GLY A 48 -7.34 -2.86 11.20
C GLY A 48 -8.58 -1.95 11.13
N SER A 49 -9.61 -2.27 11.89
CA SER A 49 -10.88 -1.54 11.93
C SER A 49 -11.21 -1.07 13.35
N ARG A 50 -11.83 0.11 13.48
CA ARG A 50 -12.39 0.59 14.77
C ARG A 50 -13.57 -0.27 15.24
N THR A 51 -14.18 -1.00 14.32
CA THR A 51 -15.32 -1.88 14.55
C THR A 51 -15.10 -3.22 13.83
N PRO A 52 -14.15 -4.06 14.33
CA PRO A 52 -13.78 -5.31 13.65
C PRO A 52 -14.96 -6.27 13.48
N ASP A 53 -15.88 -6.31 14.45
CA ASP A 53 -17.04 -7.20 14.45
C ASP A 53 -18.26 -6.66 13.67
N ALA A 54 -18.16 -5.43 13.15
CA ALA A 54 -19.27 -4.87 12.37
C ALA A 54 -19.50 -5.66 11.08
N LYS A 55 -20.77 -5.84 10.71
CA LYS A 55 -21.20 -6.59 9.52
C LYS A 55 -20.38 -6.23 8.27
N LYS A 56 -20.19 -4.94 8.00
CA LYS A 56 -19.42 -4.46 6.85
C LYS A 56 -17.96 -4.95 6.87
N THR A 57 -17.32 -4.96 8.05
CA THR A 57 -15.94 -5.45 8.20
C THR A 57 -15.87 -6.95 8.01
N GLN A 58 -16.84 -7.70 8.57
CA GLN A 58 -16.90 -9.15 8.41
C GLN A 58 -17.24 -9.59 6.97
N GLU A 59 -18.07 -8.82 6.27
CA GLU A 59 -18.30 -9.05 4.83
C GLU A 59 -17.03 -8.84 3.99
N LEU A 60 -16.18 -7.89 4.36
CA LEU A 60 -14.87 -7.68 3.73
C LEU A 60 -13.93 -8.85 4.01
N VAL A 61 -13.83 -9.27 5.26
CA VAL A 61 -13.06 -10.47 5.66
C VAL A 61 -13.49 -11.69 4.86
N GLY A 62 -14.79 -11.94 4.74
CA GLY A 62 -15.33 -13.08 4.00
C GLY A 62 -15.10 -13.04 2.47
N LYS A 63 -14.67 -11.91 1.92
CA LYS A 63 -14.35 -11.73 0.49
C LYS A 63 -12.84 -11.70 0.19
N THR A 64 -12.01 -11.75 1.22
CA THR A 64 -10.55 -11.66 1.10
C THR A 64 -9.94 -12.99 1.57
N ASP A 65 -9.09 -13.58 0.76
CA ASP A 65 -8.41 -14.83 1.10
C ASP A 65 -7.50 -14.63 2.32
N ASN A 66 -7.47 -15.62 3.22
CA ASN A 66 -6.65 -15.64 4.44
C ASN A 66 -6.81 -14.38 5.31
N ALA A 67 -8.02 -13.80 5.38
CA ALA A 67 -8.25 -12.55 6.09
C ALA A 67 -8.89 -12.72 7.47
N SER A 68 -8.62 -11.75 8.32
CA SER A 68 -9.25 -11.53 9.61
C SER A 68 -9.40 -10.03 9.88
N ALA A 69 -10.04 -9.66 11.00
CA ALA A 69 -10.12 -8.27 11.43
C ALA A 69 -9.77 -8.13 12.92
N ALA A 70 -9.18 -7.00 13.27
CA ALA A 70 -8.82 -6.64 14.64
C ALA A 70 -8.88 -5.11 14.84
N LEU A 71 -8.70 -4.64 16.06
CA LEU A 71 -8.45 -3.22 16.30
C LEU A 71 -7.13 -2.80 15.61
N PRO A 72 -6.97 -1.53 15.19
CA PRO A 72 -5.80 -1.10 14.40
C PRO A 72 -4.44 -1.45 15.05
N ALA A 73 -4.28 -1.18 16.34
CA ALA A 73 -3.04 -1.50 17.07
C ALA A 73 -2.78 -3.01 17.16
N ASP A 74 -3.82 -3.82 17.38
CA ASP A 74 -3.71 -5.28 17.47
C ASP A 74 -3.36 -5.89 16.10
N ALA A 75 -3.92 -5.36 15.01
CA ALA A 75 -3.57 -5.74 13.65
C ALA A 75 -2.10 -5.42 13.36
N ALA A 76 -1.69 -4.18 13.62
CA ALA A 76 -0.33 -3.70 13.37
C ALA A 76 0.73 -4.46 14.18
N SER A 77 0.43 -4.81 15.43
CA SER A 77 1.37 -5.55 16.30
C SER A 77 1.71 -6.94 15.76
N LYS A 78 0.75 -7.62 15.12
CA LYS A 78 0.87 -8.99 14.60
C LYS A 78 1.45 -9.07 13.21
N ALA A 79 1.56 -7.94 12.51
CA ALA A 79 1.94 -7.90 11.11
C ALA A 79 3.45 -7.72 10.91
N ASP A 80 3.95 -8.20 9.79
CA ASP A 80 5.29 -7.93 9.27
C ASP A 80 5.27 -6.63 8.44
N VAL A 81 4.14 -6.37 7.78
CA VAL A 81 3.90 -5.21 6.90
C VAL A 81 2.62 -4.49 7.33
N VAL A 82 2.66 -3.17 7.36
CA VAL A 82 1.50 -2.32 7.69
C VAL A 82 1.17 -1.44 6.50
N ILE A 83 -0.04 -1.54 5.99
CA ILE A 83 -0.58 -0.66 4.94
C ILE A 83 -1.44 0.41 5.61
N LEU A 84 -1.06 1.68 5.49
CA LEU A 84 -1.83 2.81 5.99
C LEU A 84 -2.79 3.29 4.89
N ALA A 85 -4.07 2.91 5.00
CA ALA A 85 -5.12 3.25 4.05
C ALA A 85 -6.25 4.08 4.71
N THR A 86 -5.88 4.95 5.64
CA THR A 86 -6.79 5.87 6.31
C THR A 86 -6.98 7.16 5.51
N PRO A 87 -8.08 7.92 5.71
CA PRO A 87 -8.16 9.27 5.20
C PRO A 87 -7.01 10.13 5.74
N GLY A 88 -6.36 10.92 4.86
CA GLY A 88 -5.16 11.69 5.21
C GLY A 88 -5.30 12.57 6.43
N MET A 89 -6.45 13.20 6.62
CA MET A 89 -6.74 14.08 7.77
C MET A 89 -6.64 13.40 9.13
N VAL A 90 -6.77 12.08 9.20
CA VAL A 90 -6.69 11.33 10.47
C VAL A 90 -5.43 10.46 10.58
N THR A 91 -4.62 10.38 9.52
CA THR A 91 -3.45 9.50 9.46
C THR A 91 -2.44 9.81 10.57
N GLU A 92 -2.12 11.06 10.82
CA GLU A 92 -1.20 11.46 11.88
C GLU A 92 -1.68 11.02 13.28
N ALA A 93 -2.98 11.14 13.54
CA ALA A 93 -3.55 10.70 14.82
C ALA A 93 -3.56 9.16 14.92
N VAL A 94 -3.90 8.46 13.84
CA VAL A 94 -3.96 6.99 13.82
C VAL A 94 -2.57 6.38 13.99
N VAL A 95 -1.58 6.84 13.25
CA VAL A 95 -0.23 6.26 13.28
C VAL A 95 0.39 6.29 14.68
N LYS A 96 0.13 7.32 15.47
CA LYS A 96 0.59 7.45 16.86
C LYS A 96 -0.03 6.40 17.81
N THR A 97 -1.11 5.73 17.39
CA THR A 97 -1.82 4.73 18.22
C THR A 97 -1.48 3.28 17.85
N LEU A 98 -0.65 3.05 16.82
CA LEU A 98 -0.38 1.70 16.31
C LEU A 98 0.65 0.90 17.13
N GLY A 99 1.27 1.51 18.14
CA GLY A 99 2.31 0.88 18.96
C GLY A 99 3.68 0.89 18.27
N ASP A 100 4.56 -0.02 18.69
CA ASP A 100 5.91 -0.13 18.10
C ASP A 100 5.88 -0.88 16.77
N LEU A 101 6.33 -0.21 15.71
CA LEU A 101 6.44 -0.76 14.36
C LEU A 101 7.91 -0.91 13.90
N SER A 102 8.86 -0.89 14.84
CA SER A 102 10.28 -1.03 14.53
C SER A 102 10.57 -2.33 13.75
N GLY A 103 11.37 -2.22 12.70
CA GLY A 103 11.72 -3.33 11.82
C GLY A 103 10.65 -3.75 10.82
N LYS A 104 9.47 -3.14 10.85
CA LYS A 104 8.37 -3.42 9.91
C LYS A 104 8.42 -2.49 8.70
N ILE A 105 7.91 -2.98 7.56
CA ILE A 105 7.63 -2.13 6.40
C ILE A 105 6.28 -1.44 6.60
N ILE A 106 6.24 -0.12 6.40
CA ILE A 106 4.98 0.63 6.36
C ILE A 106 4.77 1.12 4.93
N ILE A 107 3.73 0.61 4.27
CA ILE A 107 3.29 1.12 2.97
C ILE A 107 2.28 2.25 3.22
N ASP A 108 2.70 3.49 3.01
CA ASP A 108 1.83 4.65 3.17
C ASP A 108 1.15 4.99 1.83
N VAL A 109 -0.16 4.72 1.75
CA VAL A 109 -0.97 5.01 0.57
C VAL A 109 -1.85 6.25 0.73
N THR A 110 -1.65 7.03 1.81
CA THR A 110 -2.50 8.15 2.18
C THR A 110 -2.21 9.40 1.36
N ASN A 111 -3.19 10.29 1.29
CA ASN A 111 -3.06 11.61 0.69
C ASN A 111 -3.65 12.67 1.63
N PRO A 112 -2.95 13.79 1.88
CA PRO A 112 -3.41 14.84 2.78
C PRO A 112 -4.42 15.78 2.10
N LEU A 113 -5.48 15.21 1.48
CA LEU A 113 -6.45 15.96 0.70
C LEU A 113 -7.45 16.73 1.56
N ILE A 114 -7.69 17.98 1.17
CA ILE A 114 -8.78 18.83 1.65
C ILE A 114 -9.77 19.03 0.50
N PHE A 115 -11.03 18.64 0.75
CA PHE A 115 -12.13 18.78 -0.22
C PHE A 115 -12.96 20.04 0.00
N GLU A 116 -12.36 21.08 0.57
CA GLU A 116 -12.98 22.41 0.73
C GLU A 116 -12.74 23.23 -0.54
N GLY A 117 -13.55 22.99 -1.55
CA GLY A 117 -13.45 23.66 -2.85
C GLY A 117 -13.24 22.69 -4.02
N ASN A 118 -13.23 23.24 -5.23
CA ASN A 118 -12.97 22.53 -6.48
C ASN A 118 -11.98 23.34 -7.31
N PRO A 119 -10.75 22.86 -7.52
CA PRO A 119 -10.23 21.53 -7.18
C PRO A 119 -9.89 21.35 -5.68
N PRO A 120 -9.76 20.10 -5.20
CA PRO A 120 -9.26 19.82 -3.87
C PRO A 120 -7.80 20.27 -3.74
N THR A 121 -7.37 20.55 -2.51
CA THR A 121 -5.99 20.94 -2.19
C THR A 121 -5.34 19.92 -1.25
N VAL A 122 -4.04 20.06 -0.97
CA VAL A 122 -3.33 19.28 0.04
C VAL A 122 -3.14 20.10 1.31
N THR A 123 -3.20 19.44 2.47
CA THR A 123 -2.99 20.08 3.79
C THR A 123 -1.57 20.62 3.95
N TYR A 124 -0.59 19.86 3.45
CA TYR A 124 0.82 20.22 3.53
C TYR A 124 1.26 20.80 2.18
N GLY A 125 2.09 21.83 2.24
CA GLY A 125 2.69 22.42 1.05
C GLY A 125 3.83 21.55 0.49
N THR A 126 4.84 22.21 -0.08
CA THR A 126 6.02 21.54 -0.63
C THR A 126 7.11 21.24 0.41
N ASP A 127 6.87 21.59 1.66
CA ASP A 127 7.82 21.53 2.78
C ASP A 127 7.63 20.32 3.68
N ARG A 128 6.51 19.60 3.57
CA ARG A 128 6.19 18.42 4.38
C ARG A 128 5.23 17.46 3.65
N SER A 129 5.22 16.18 4.05
CA SER A 129 4.32 15.16 3.55
C SER A 129 3.80 14.26 4.68
N LEU A 130 2.71 13.54 4.44
CA LEU A 130 2.26 12.47 5.35
C LEU A 130 3.29 11.34 5.45
N GLY A 131 3.97 11.00 4.34
CA GLY A 131 5.04 10.00 4.37
C GLY A 131 6.13 10.34 5.36
N GLU A 132 6.58 11.62 5.42
CA GLU A 132 7.56 12.09 6.41
C GLU A 132 7.00 12.04 7.83
N ILE A 133 5.74 12.44 8.03
CA ILE A 133 5.07 12.39 9.33
C ILE A 133 4.98 10.95 9.86
N VAL A 134 4.69 10.00 8.99
CA VAL A 134 4.65 8.56 9.34
C VAL A 134 6.05 8.07 9.73
N GLN A 135 7.08 8.45 8.96
CA GLN A 135 8.47 8.08 9.27
C GLN A 135 8.96 8.71 10.59
N GLU A 136 8.61 9.97 10.86
CA GLU A 136 8.91 10.64 12.12
C GLU A 136 8.22 9.96 13.33
N ALA A 137 6.99 9.51 13.15
CA ALA A 137 6.23 8.81 14.20
C ALA A 137 6.79 7.41 14.51
N HIS A 138 7.40 6.76 13.52
CA HIS A 138 7.99 5.42 13.64
C HIS A 138 9.41 5.38 13.06
N PRO A 139 10.41 5.99 13.74
CA PRO A 139 11.77 6.11 13.21
C PRO A 139 12.49 4.76 13.03
N GLY A 140 12.03 3.71 13.71
CA GLY A 140 12.55 2.35 13.55
C GLY A 140 11.87 1.51 12.46
N ALA A 141 10.84 2.03 11.80
CA ALA A 141 10.15 1.37 10.70
C ALA A 141 10.71 1.82 9.35
N PHE A 142 10.45 1.05 8.30
CA PHE A 142 10.84 1.33 6.92
C PHE A 142 9.63 1.83 6.14
N VAL A 143 9.45 3.15 6.07
CA VAL A 143 8.30 3.75 5.38
C VAL A 143 8.53 3.83 3.89
N VAL A 144 7.59 3.33 3.11
CA VAL A 144 7.54 3.45 1.66
C VAL A 144 6.21 4.08 1.25
N LYS A 145 6.27 5.29 0.72
CA LYS A 145 5.13 5.95 0.07
C LYS A 145 4.88 5.29 -1.28
N ALA A 146 3.69 4.73 -1.48
CA ALA A 146 3.32 4.04 -2.71
C ALA A 146 1.80 4.06 -2.93
N PHE A 147 1.33 3.75 -4.15
CA PHE A 147 -0.09 3.63 -4.54
C PHE A 147 -0.96 4.88 -4.36
N ASN A 148 -0.45 5.94 -3.75
CA ASN A 148 -1.22 7.17 -3.50
C ASN A 148 -1.57 7.96 -4.77
N THR A 149 -0.96 7.62 -5.92
CA THR A 149 -1.09 8.32 -7.21
C THR A 149 -2.02 7.63 -8.20
N ILE A 150 -2.69 6.53 -7.83
CA ILE A 150 -3.61 5.83 -8.74
C ILE A 150 -4.98 5.61 -8.09
N ASN A 151 -6.00 5.42 -8.93
CA ASN A 151 -7.33 5.03 -8.46
C ASN A 151 -7.32 3.58 -7.97
N TRP A 152 -8.00 3.30 -6.87
CA TRP A 152 -8.08 1.95 -6.29
C TRP A 152 -8.56 0.86 -7.25
N ARG A 153 -9.40 1.20 -8.26
CA ARG A 153 -9.84 0.25 -9.28
C ARG A 153 -8.70 -0.29 -10.13
N LEU A 154 -7.70 0.55 -10.40
CA LEU A 154 -6.51 0.17 -11.16
C LEU A 154 -5.53 -0.69 -10.36
N MET A 155 -5.73 -0.80 -9.04
CA MET A 155 -4.94 -1.70 -8.19
C MET A 155 -5.42 -3.15 -8.32
N ILE A 156 -6.71 -3.38 -8.63
CA ILE A 156 -7.33 -4.71 -8.72
C ILE A 156 -7.27 -5.28 -10.14
N ASP A 157 -7.46 -4.42 -11.14
CA ASP A 157 -7.50 -4.81 -12.57
C ASP A 157 -6.74 -3.75 -13.37
N PRO A 158 -5.40 -3.84 -13.37
CA PRO A 158 -4.58 -2.87 -14.06
C PRO A 158 -4.73 -2.97 -15.58
N PRO A 159 -4.87 -1.83 -16.28
CA PRO A 159 -4.92 -1.81 -17.74
C PRO A 159 -3.56 -2.12 -18.36
N VAL A 160 -3.54 -2.37 -19.68
CA VAL A 160 -2.32 -2.46 -20.47
C VAL A 160 -2.21 -1.22 -21.36
N PRO A 161 -1.13 -0.41 -21.29
CA PRO A 161 0.04 -0.55 -20.40
C PRO A 161 -0.30 -0.32 -18.94
N ALA A 162 0.46 -1.00 -18.06
CA ALA A 162 0.28 -0.90 -16.62
C ALA A 162 0.61 0.51 -16.10
N PRO A 163 -0.13 1.02 -15.10
CA PRO A 163 0.27 2.22 -14.38
C PRO A 163 1.61 2.04 -13.66
N VAL A 164 2.40 3.10 -13.63
CA VAL A 164 3.68 3.14 -12.90
C VAL A 164 3.46 3.73 -11.52
N ILE A 165 3.85 3.00 -10.48
CA ILE A 165 3.76 3.42 -9.08
C ILE A 165 5.08 4.03 -8.63
N PRO A 166 5.13 5.34 -8.31
CA PRO A 166 6.32 5.93 -7.69
C PRO A 166 6.49 5.41 -6.26
N LEU A 167 7.73 5.02 -5.92
CA LEU A 167 8.13 4.55 -4.59
C LEU A 167 9.09 5.57 -3.97
N ALA A 168 8.69 6.20 -2.86
CA ALA A 168 9.55 7.08 -2.07
C ALA A 168 9.76 6.48 -0.68
N GLY A 169 11.02 6.34 -0.26
CA GLY A 169 11.39 5.76 1.03
C GLY A 169 12.90 5.76 1.20
N ASP A 170 13.38 5.77 2.44
CA ASP A 170 14.81 5.89 2.73
C ASP A 170 15.53 4.55 2.70
N ASP A 171 14.81 3.44 2.92
CA ASP A 171 15.36 2.09 2.90
C ASP A 171 15.21 1.45 1.52
N ALA A 172 16.34 1.05 0.92
CA ALA A 172 16.38 0.48 -0.43
C ALA A 172 15.79 -0.93 -0.49
N ASP A 173 15.98 -1.74 0.56
CA ASP A 173 15.48 -3.12 0.60
C ASP A 173 13.96 -3.13 0.78
N ALA A 174 13.41 -2.24 1.61
CA ALA A 174 11.97 -2.06 1.75
C ALA A 174 11.33 -1.60 0.44
N LYS A 175 11.91 -0.62 -0.27
CA LYS A 175 11.42 -0.20 -1.60
C LYS A 175 11.46 -1.34 -2.60
N LYS A 176 12.54 -2.12 -2.62
CA LYS A 176 12.65 -3.30 -3.49
C LYS A 176 11.56 -4.32 -3.19
N LYS A 177 11.30 -4.61 -1.91
CA LYS A 177 10.24 -5.53 -1.51
C LYS A 177 8.86 -5.03 -1.93
N VAL A 178 8.58 -3.73 -1.76
CA VAL A 178 7.32 -3.12 -2.22
C VAL A 178 7.21 -3.18 -3.74
N ALA A 179 8.30 -2.96 -4.49
CA ALA A 179 8.32 -3.09 -5.95
C ALA A 179 7.97 -4.51 -6.42
N GLU A 180 8.44 -5.55 -5.72
CA GLU A 180 8.11 -6.95 -5.99
C GLU A 180 6.59 -7.20 -5.84
N TRP A 181 5.95 -6.66 -4.80
CA TRP A 181 4.49 -6.76 -4.63
C TRP A 181 3.74 -5.96 -5.70
N VAL A 182 4.18 -4.74 -6.02
CA VAL A 182 3.61 -3.94 -7.11
C VAL A 182 3.62 -4.74 -8.43
N GLN A 183 4.75 -5.36 -8.75
CA GLN A 183 4.89 -6.19 -9.95
C GLN A 183 4.00 -7.44 -9.90
N ALA A 184 3.88 -8.09 -8.74
CA ALA A 184 3.00 -9.24 -8.56
C ALA A 184 1.51 -8.91 -8.77
N MET A 185 1.11 -7.66 -8.49
CA MET A 185 -0.23 -7.11 -8.78
C MET A 185 -0.41 -6.70 -10.26
N GLY A 186 0.59 -6.93 -11.12
CA GLY A 186 0.52 -6.54 -12.54
C GLY A 186 0.74 -5.05 -12.82
N LEU A 187 1.33 -4.33 -11.87
CA LEU A 187 1.69 -2.91 -11.97
C LEU A 187 3.18 -2.74 -12.18
N ASP A 188 3.59 -1.59 -12.73
CA ASP A 188 5.00 -1.19 -12.79
C ASP A 188 5.35 -0.25 -11.63
N SER A 189 6.64 -0.13 -11.30
CA SER A 189 7.10 0.80 -10.27
C SER A 189 8.36 1.54 -10.68
N VAL A 190 8.57 2.71 -10.07
CA VAL A 190 9.80 3.51 -10.22
C VAL A 190 10.24 4.04 -8.85
N ASP A 191 11.51 3.82 -8.51
CA ASP A 191 12.12 4.43 -7.33
C ASP A 191 12.36 5.92 -7.61
N VAL A 192 11.71 6.77 -6.81
CA VAL A 192 11.84 8.24 -6.91
C VAL A 192 12.74 8.82 -5.81
N GLY A 193 13.38 7.98 -4.99
CA GLY A 193 14.34 8.40 -3.97
C GLY A 193 13.82 8.30 -2.54
N GLY A 194 14.36 9.16 -1.66
CA GLY A 194 14.03 9.16 -0.23
C GLY A 194 12.61 9.58 0.09
N ILE A 195 12.20 9.39 1.36
CA ILE A 195 10.83 9.65 1.82
C ILE A 195 10.37 11.09 1.59
N TYR A 196 11.29 12.06 1.55
CA TYR A 196 10.95 13.46 1.27
C TYR A 196 10.30 13.65 -0.12
N HIS A 197 10.51 12.74 -1.07
CA HIS A 197 9.84 12.77 -2.37
C HIS A 197 8.35 12.41 -2.30
N ALA A 198 7.87 11.92 -1.14
CA ALA A 198 6.44 11.78 -0.89
C ALA A 198 5.69 13.11 -1.06
N ARG A 199 6.35 14.26 -0.79
CA ARG A 199 5.80 15.60 -1.05
C ARG A 199 5.31 15.75 -2.49
N ALA A 200 6.14 15.32 -3.45
CA ALA A 200 5.81 15.41 -4.88
C ALA A 200 4.66 14.46 -5.23
N THR A 201 4.70 13.21 -4.76
CA THR A 201 3.67 12.21 -5.07
C THR A 201 2.31 12.55 -4.44
N GLU A 202 2.30 13.16 -3.25
CA GLU A 202 1.09 13.67 -2.61
C GLU A 202 0.51 14.88 -3.34
N TYR A 203 1.36 15.72 -3.94
CA TYR A 203 0.89 16.84 -4.76
C TYR A 203 0.37 16.40 -6.14
N MET A 204 0.93 15.33 -6.71
CA MET A 204 0.48 14.76 -7.98
C MET A 204 -1.00 14.37 -7.97
N ILE A 205 -1.55 13.90 -6.85
CA ILE A 205 -2.95 13.48 -6.77
C ILE A 205 -3.91 14.64 -7.07
N VAL A 206 -3.56 15.87 -6.73
CA VAL A 206 -4.38 17.07 -7.03
C VAL A 206 -4.51 17.25 -8.54
N MET A 207 -3.42 17.05 -9.29
CA MET A 207 -3.42 17.14 -10.75
C MET A 207 -4.28 16.04 -11.37
N MET A 208 -4.24 14.82 -10.82
CA MET A 208 -5.03 13.70 -11.31
C MET A 208 -6.53 13.88 -11.01
N LEU A 209 -6.87 14.40 -9.83
CA LEU A 209 -8.27 14.64 -9.47
C LEU A 209 -8.88 15.75 -10.33
N ASN A 210 -8.14 16.78 -10.69
CA ASN A 210 -8.63 17.84 -11.60
C ASN A 210 -9.13 17.28 -12.94
N ASN A 211 -8.42 16.30 -13.50
CA ASN A 211 -8.80 15.67 -14.76
C ASN A 211 -10.01 14.71 -14.63
N SER A 212 -10.38 14.35 -13.39
CA SER A 212 -11.51 13.45 -13.13
C SER A 212 -12.84 14.21 -12.90
N PHE A 213 -12.78 15.53 -12.73
CA PHE A 213 -13.94 16.41 -12.51
C PHE A 213 -14.27 17.30 -13.73
N THR A 214 -13.53 17.19 -14.83
CA THR A 214 -13.80 17.82 -16.13
C THR A 214 -14.35 16.80 -17.11
#